data_cc98d4426c4b40a21f3ef813567de393
#
_entry.id   cc98d4426c4b40a21f3ef813567de393
#
_cell.length_a   1.000
_cell.length_b   1.000
_cell.length_c   1.000
_cell.angle_alpha   90.00
_cell.angle_beta   90.00
_cell.angle_gamma   90.00
#
_symmetry.space_group_name_H-M   'P 1'
#
loop_
_entity.id
_entity.type
_entity.pdbx_description
1 polymer ?
#
loop_
_entity_poly.entity_id
_entity_poly.type
_entity_poly.pdbx_seq_one_letter_code
_entity_poly.pdbx_strand_id
1 'polypeptide(L)'
;MDYQTLYRRWRPRGFADFVGQRHVVVTLSHALANNRIAHAYLFTGPRGTGKTSTAKIFAKAVNCDGPQGIEPCDHCLNCTRINEGTFMDVIEIDAASNRGIDEIRDLREKVKFAPAEGKYKIYIIDEVHMLTTEAFNALLKTLEEPPQFVVFILATTEVHKLPLTIISRCQRFDFKRFTIDEITGRLDEILTAEGLAAEPAALTLIAKYAEGGMRDALSILEQTISHCQGKLLEADVRAILGLIDREEIDQITLAIQERNTRKALAVLDEVALGGKDLFQFGRSLVEHFRELLLHSLAGESTGVALAPGVTVTIIETLAAAAGEVKRSFQSALPLELALIKLTATPAEGDLEARVAKLEAALGEGTFTANPLPLDPAASQAVKPGDRGIKPVAPTPKPTVPAPAPAQPVTVVKTGPGFSDWDNYLEAVKNRKRTVAALVQEGKPVEYGDGKLVIGFPPHLKFHLDNLAQPHNRELLEKIFQELYSASIRISCVPWSPDNSPAIKDKTKTVTGPETPDLLSQAVTLFGGEPKPIMKEEPKNQ
;
A
#
# COMPACT_ATOMS: atom_id res chain seq x y z
N MET A 1 -12.38 5.96 -39.23
CA MET A 1 -13.15 5.70 -38.00
C MET A 1 -12.17 5.84 -36.83
N ASP A 2 -12.46 6.72 -35.88
CA ASP A 2 -11.60 6.84 -34.71
C ASP A 2 -11.66 5.55 -33.89
N TYR A 3 -10.51 4.99 -33.57
CA TYR A 3 -10.39 3.80 -32.73
C TYR A 3 -10.96 4.11 -31.34
N GLN A 4 -11.99 3.39 -30.93
CA GLN A 4 -12.60 3.52 -29.62
C GLN A 4 -12.41 2.22 -28.82
N THR A 5 -11.89 2.34 -27.62
CA THR A 5 -11.64 1.20 -26.73
C THR A 5 -12.91 0.41 -26.40
N LEU A 6 -12.80 -0.90 -26.24
CA LEU A 6 -13.94 -1.80 -25.98
C LEU A 6 -14.75 -1.35 -24.76
N TYR A 7 -14.11 -0.97 -23.65
CA TYR A 7 -14.82 -0.54 -22.45
C TYR A 7 -15.60 0.77 -22.63
N ARG A 8 -15.31 1.59 -23.68
CA ARG A 8 -16.11 2.77 -24.05
C ARG A 8 -17.23 2.39 -24.99
N ARG A 9 -16.95 1.60 -26.03
CA ARG A 9 -17.90 1.16 -27.05
C ARG A 9 -19.02 0.29 -26.47
N TRP A 10 -18.67 -0.62 -25.56
CA TRP A 10 -19.59 -1.55 -24.91
C TRP A 10 -20.09 -1.06 -23.54
N ARG A 11 -19.98 0.24 -23.28
CA ARG A 11 -20.54 0.85 -22.08
C ARG A 11 -22.07 0.72 -22.12
N PRO A 12 -22.74 0.25 -21.04
CA PRO A 12 -24.19 0.12 -21.01
C PRO A 12 -24.87 1.44 -21.34
N ARG A 13 -25.88 1.40 -22.20
CA ARG A 13 -26.63 2.58 -22.67
C ARG A 13 -27.98 2.74 -21.97
N GLY A 14 -28.52 1.66 -21.42
CA GLY A 14 -29.76 1.61 -20.64
C GLY A 14 -29.62 0.74 -19.41
N PHE A 15 -30.65 0.71 -18.58
CA PHE A 15 -30.69 -0.17 -17.40
C PHE A 15 -30.85 -1.65 -17.81
N ALA A 16 -31.49 -1.92 -18.96
CA ALA A 16 -31.65 -3.26 -19.50
C ALA A 16 -30.30 -3.90 -19.91
N ASP A 17 -29.33 -3.09 -20.37
CA ASP A 17 -27.99 -3.55 -20.76
C ASP A 17 -27.07 -3.79 -19.56
N PHE A 18 -27.54 -3.47 -18.35
CA PHE A 18 -26.69 -3.49 -17.17
C PHE A 18 -26.61 -4.91 -16.61
N VAL A 19 -25.44 -5.49 -16.67
CA VAL A 19 -25.17 -6.81 -16.08
C VAL A 19 -25.07 -6.69 -14.56
N GLY A 20 -25.67 -7.62 -13.82
CA GLY A 20 -25.60 -7.64 -12.36
C GLY A 20 -26.29 -6.46 -11.69
N GLN A 21 -25.87 -6.07 -10.49
CA GLN A 21 -26.33 -4.90 -9.70
C GLN A 21 -27.87 -4.74 -9.61
N ARG A 22 -28.64 -5.84 -9.65
CA ARG A 22 -30.12 -5.81 -9.73
C ARG A 22 -30.76 -4.92 -8.67
N HIS A 23 -30.23 -4.92 -7.44
CA HIS A 23 -30.72 -4.10 -6.33
C HIS A 23 -30.61 -2.59 -6.59
N VAL A 24 -29.54 -2.15 -7.26
CA VAL A 24 -29.35 -0.75 -7.67
C VAL A 24 -30.32 -0.39 -8.78
N VAL A 25 -30.35 -1.20 -9.85
CA VAL A 25 -31.20 -0.98 -11.03
C VAL A 25 -32.67 -0.93 -10.63
N VAL A 26 -33.17 -1.90 -9.85
CA VAL A 26 -34.58 -1.94 -9.43
C VAL A 26 -34.96 -0.70 -8.59
N THR A 27 -34.09 -0.30 -7.65
CA THR A 27 -34.41 0.86 -6.80
C THR A 27 -34.43 2.17 -7.57
N LEU A 28 -33.44 2.39 -8.47
CA LEU A 28 -33.42 3.57 -9.33
C LEU A 28 -34.59 3.58 -10.33
N SER A 29 -34.96 2.42 -10.87
CA SER A 29 -36.13 2.25 -11.74
C SER A 29 -37.43 2.64 -11.05
N HIS A 30 -37.60 2.21 -9.79
CA HIS A 30 -38.78 2.59 -9.00
C HIS A 30 -38.81 4.09 -8.68
N ALA A 31 -37.64 4.71 -8.42
CA ALA A 31 -37.55 6.14 -8.18
C ALA A 31 -37.99 6.94 -9.45
N LEU A 32 -37.52 6.51 -10.64
CA LEU A 32 -37.90 7.09 -11.92
C LEU A 32 -39.39 6.90 -12.23
N ALA A 33 -39.90 5.67 -12.11
CA ALA A 33 -41.31 5.36 -12.39
C ALA A 33 -42.29 6.16 -11.52
N ASN A 34 -41.93 6.43 -10.25
CA ASN A 34 -42.75 7.18 -9.31
C ASN A 34 -42.44 8.68 -9.28
N ASN A 35 -41.56 9.16 -10.13
CA ASN A 35 -41.04 10.54 -10.14
C ASN A 35 -40.52 11.02 -8.75
N ARG A 36 -39.93 10.10 -7.99
CA ARG A 36 -39.35 10.35 -6.65
C ARG A 36 -37.84 10.41 -6.74
N ILE A 37 -37.32 11.46 -7.36
CA ILE A 37 -35.90 11.66 -7.56
C ILE A 37 -35.33 12.34 -6.32
N ALA A 38 -34.33 11.71 -5.68
CA ALA A 38 -33.62 12.32 -4.56
C ALA A 38 -32.65 13.41 -5.08
N HIS A 39 -32.40 14.41 -4.24
CA HIS A 39 -31.49 15.50 -4.57
C HIS A 39 -30.00 15.05 -4.61
N ALA A 40 -29.66 13.96 -3.90
CA ALA A 40 -28.29 13.45 -3.86
C ALA A 40 -28.25 11.91 -3.76
N TYR A 41 -27.43 11.32 -4.59
CA TYR A 41 -27.13 9.89 -4.66
C TYR A 41 -25.65 9.67 -4.34
N LEU A 42 -25.34 8.61 -3.60
CA LEU A 42 -23.96 8.18 -3.31
C LEU A 42 -23.77 6.76 -3.82
N PHE A 43 -23.00 6.60 -4.89
CA PHE A 43 -22.65 5.31 -5.49
C PHE A 43 -21.29 4.85 -4.94
N THR A 44 -21.29 3.78 -4.15
CA THR A 44 -20.09 3.24 -3.52
C THR A 44 -19.76 1.85 -4.04
N GLY A 45 -18.49 1.50 -4.09
CA GLY A 45 -18.06 0.15 -4.47
C GLY A 45 -16.75 0.12 -5.25
N PRO A 46 -16.21 -1.06 -5.51
CA PRO A 46 -14.93 -1.22 -6.19
C PRO A 46 -14.88 -0.55 -7.59
N ARG A 47 -13.66 -0.36 -8.09
CA ARG A 47 -13.45 0.16 -9.44
C ARG A 47 -14.05 -0.81 -10.49
N GLY A 48 -14.53 -0.28 -11.61
CA GLY A 48 -15.02 -1.11 -12.71
C GLY A 48 -16.39 -1.74 -12.51
N THR A 49 -17.12 -1.46 -11.42
CA THR A 49 -18.45 -2.03 -11.10
C THR A 49 -19.63 -1.29 -11.71
N GLY A 50 -19.38 -0.22 -12.49
CA GLY A 50 -20.43 0.48 -13.25
C GLY A 50 -20.99 1.74 -12.59
N LYS A 51 -20.42 2.27 -11.50
CA LYS A 51 -20.90 3.48 -10.80
C LYS A 51 -21.15 4.67 -11.74
N THR A 52 -20.13 5.08 -12.48
CA THR A 52 -20.20 6.22 -13.42
C THR A 52 -21.11 5.92 -14.62
N SER A 53 -21.19 4.64 -15.05
CA SER A 53 -22.12 4.23 -16.12
C SER A 53 -23.55 4.36 -15.66
N THR A 54 -23.89 3.88 -14.47
CA THR A 54 -25.23 4.02 -13.88
C THR A 54 -25.59 5.49 -13.69
N ALA A 55 -24.64 6.33 -13.25
CA ALA A 55 -24.85 7.78 -13.14
C ALA A 55 -25.25 8.40 -14.49
N LYS A 56 -24.58 8.05 -15.58
CA LYS A 56 -24.90 8.54 -16.93
C LYS A 56 -26.25 8.01 -17.44
N ILE A 57 -26.55 6.73 -17.22
CA ILE A 57 -27.86 6.17 -17.59
C ILE A 57 -28.99 6.88 -16.83
N PHE A 58 -28.81 7.08 -15.53
CA PHE A 58 -29.78 7.82 -14.72
C PHE A 58 -29.94 9.26 -15.19
N ALA A 59 -28.85 9.95 -15.51
CA ALA A 59 -28.88 11.31 -16.06
C ALA A 59 -29.64 11.38 -17.40
N LYS A 60 -29.45 10.39 -18.28
CA LYS A 60 -30.22 10.25 -19.51
C LYS A 60 -31.71 10.00 -19.24
N ALA A 61 -32.02 9.05 -18.36
CA ALA A 61 -33.40 8.67 -18.05
C ALA A 61 -34.23 9.86 -17.53
N VAL A 62 -33.61 10.70 -16.68
CA VAL A 62 -34.27 11.89 -16.09
C VAL A 62 -34.48 13.00 -17.12
N ASN A 63 -33.52 13.21 -18.04
CA ASN A 63 -33.54 14.30 -19.02
C ASN A 63 -33.98 13.86 -20.42
N CYS A 64 -34.43 12.61 -20.60
CA CYS A 64 -34.88 12.11 -21.88
C CYS A 64 -36.21 12.75 -22.32
N ASP A 65 -36.32 13.12 -23.61
CA ASP A 65 -37.54 13.71 -24.17
C ASP A 65 -38.61 12.66 -24.43
N GLY A 66 -38.23 11.44 -24.77
CA GLY A 66 -39.14 10.33 -25.08
C GLY A 66 -38.74 9.03 -24.41
N PRO A 67 -38.76 8.97 -23.04
CA PRO A 67 -38.37 7.76 -22.34
C PRO A 67 -39.35 6.60 -22.64
N GLN A 68 -38.82 5.39 -22.79
CA GLN A 68 -39.62 4.18 -22.94
C GLN A 68 -39.82 3.55 -21.52
N GLY A 69 -40.85 4.03 -20.85
CA GLY A 69 -41.02 3.70 -19.42
C GLY A 69 -39.95 4.37 -18.58
N ILE A 70 -39.04 3.55 -18.00
CA ILE A 70 -37.90 4.02 -17.21
C ILE A 70 -36.61 4.11 -18.02
N GLU A 71 -36.58 3.51 -19.22
CA GLU A 71 -35.39 3.47 -20.04
C GLU A 71 -35.23 4.77 -20.85
N PRO A 72 -34.01 5.32 -20.94
CA PRO A 72 -33.74 6.41 -21.87
C PRO A 72 -33.84 5.91 -23.32
N CYS A 73 -34.38 6.72 -24.20
CA CYS A 73 -34.54 6.31 -25.61
C CYS A 73 -33.21 6.16 -26.38
N ASP A 74 -32.12 6.71 -25.86
CA ASP A 74 -30.75 6.72 -26.40
C ASP A 74 -30.56 7.35 -27.80
N HIS A 75 -31.62 7.92 -28.40
CA HIS A 75 -31.58 8.53 -29.73
C HIS A 75 -32.08 9.98 -29.78
N CYS A 76 -32.75 10.52 -28.77
CA CYS A 76 -33.10 11.93 -28.71
C CYS A 76 -31.85 12.80 -28.54
N LEU A 77 -31.99 14.11 -28.84
CA LEU A 77 -30.88 15.06 -28.78
C LEU A 77 -30.20 15.07 -27.40
N ASN A 78 -30.99 15.04 -26.31
CA ASN A 78 -30.48 15.02 -24.95
C ASN A 78 -29.68 13.75 -24.66
N CYS A 79 -30.20 12.57 -25.01
CA CYS A 79 -29.50 11.30 -24.83
C CYS A 79 -28.18 11.25 -25.60
N THR A 80 -28.17 11.70 -26.86
CA THR A 80 -26.96 11.72 -27.68
C THR A 80 -25.89 12.65 -27.10
N ARG A 81 -26.26 13.88 -26.74
CA ARG A 81 -25.34 14.85 -26.15
C ARG A 81 -24.80 14.40 -24.76
N ILE A 82 -25.63 13.72 -23.95
CA ILE A 82 -25.17 13.16 -22.66
C ILE A 82 -24.15 12.04 -22.91
N ASN A 83 -24.37 11.19 -23.93
CA ASN A 83 -23.40 10.15 -24.28
C ASN A 83 -22.06 10.76 -24.74
N GLU A 84 -22.11 11.85 -25.51
CA GLU A 84 -20.94 12.58 -26.00
C GLU A 84 -20.30 13.48 -24.95
N GLY A 85 -20.97 13.75 -23.83
CA GLY A 85 -20.49 14.64 -22.78
C GLY A 85 -20.61 16.12 -23.11
N THR A 86 -21.46 16.49 -24.07
CA THR A 86 -21.66 17.87 -24.56
C THR A 86 -22.92 18.52 -24.01
N PHE A 87 -23.76 17.80 -23.27
CA PHE A 87 -25.00 18.30 -22.68
C PHE A 87 -24.75 19.21 -21.48
N MET A 88 -25.20 20.49 -21.58
CA MET A 88 -24.86 21.54 -20.61
C MET A 88 -25.37 21.30 -19.18
N ASP A 89 -26.49 20.59 -19.05
CA ASP A 89 -27.11 20.33 -17.73
C ASP A 89 -26.65 19.01 -17.09
N VAL A 90 -25.71 18.27 -17.70
CA VAL A 90 -25.04 17.11 -17.10
C VAL A 90 -23.55 17.37 -17.04
N ILE A 91 -23.06 17.69 -15.86
CA ILE A 91 -21.68 18.09 -15.62
C ILE A 91 -20.97 16.94 -14.91
N GLU A 92 -19.98 16.37 -15.58
CA GLU A 92 -19.12 15.31 -15.02
C GLU A 92 -17.81 15.93 -14.53
N ILE A 93 -17.50 15.70 -13.25
CA ILE A 93 -16.30 16.21 -12.56
C ILE A 93 -15.55 15.01 -12.00
N ASP A 94 -14.31 14.84 -12.44
CA ASP A 94 -13.38 13.91 -11.83
C ASP A 94 -12.67 14.61 -10.66
N ALA A 95 -12.98 14.21 -9.43
CA ALA A 95 -12.37 14.77 -8.24
C ALA A 95 -10.88 14.41 -8.11
N ALA A 96 -10.37 13.43 -8.85
CA ALA A 96 -8.94 13.14 -8.87
C ALA A 96 -8.15 14.26 -9.58
N SER A 97 -8.74 14.88 -10.59
CA SER A 97 -8.17 16.00 -11.35
C SER A 97 -8.57 17.36 -10.78
N ASN A 98 -9.77 17.46 -10.16
CA ASN A 98 -10.38 18.71 -9.67
C ASN A 98 -10.61 18.64 -8.15
N ARG A 99 -9.51 18.63 -7.37
CA ARG A 99 -9.54 18.43 -5.90
C ARG A 99 -9.82 19.69 -5.10
N GLY A 100 -9.68 20.87 -5.74
CA GLY A 100 -9.61 22.15 -5.08
C GLY A 100 -10.95 22.67 -4.57
N ILE A 101 -10.86 23.63 -3.67
CA ILE A 101 -12.04 24.34 -3.14
C ILE A 101 -12.64 25.28 -4.20
N ASP A 102 -11.83 25.80 -5.11
CA ASP A 102 -12.27 26.82 -6.05
C ASP A 102 -13.19 26.21 -7.12
N GLU A 103 -12.91 24.99 -7.62
CA GLU A 103 -13.79 24.26 -8.54
C GLU A 103 -15.15 23.96 -7.89
N ILE A 104 -15.17 23.64 -6.61
CA ILE A 104 -16.43 23.39 -5.89
C ILE A 104 -17.17 24.68 -5.58
N ARG A 105 -16.48 25.81 -5.38
CA ARG A 105 -17.11 27.14 -5.28
C ARG A 105 -17.76 27.55 -6.58
N ASP A 106 -17.07 27.39 -7.70
CA ASP A 106 -17.62 27.64 -9.03
C ASP A 106 -18.86 26.77 -9.31
N LEU A 107 -18.78 25.49 -8.93
CA LEU A 107 -19.93 24.59 -9.01
C LEU A 107 -21.10 25.14 -8.20
N ARG A 108 -20.88 25.59 -6.96
CA ARG A 108 -21.91 26.14 -6.07
C ARG A 108 -22.58 27.40 -6.64
N GLU A 109 -21.82 28.22 -7.37
CA GLU A 109 -22.40 29.38 -8.06
C GLU A 109 -23.28 28.94 -9.24
N LYS A 110 -22.82 27.96 -10.03
CA LYS A 110 -23.54 27.42 -11.19
C LYS A 110 -24.80 26.64 -10.83
N VAL A 111 -24.86 26.04 -9.63
CA VAL A 111 -26.02 25.30 -9.10
C VAL A 111 -27.25 26.19 -8.95
N LYS A 112 -27.08 27.47 -8.71
CA LYS A 112 -28.21 28.42 -8.53
C LYS A 112 -29.01 28.69 -9.79
N PHE A 113 -28.45 28.44 -10.96
CA PHE A 113 -29.09 28.68 -12.24
C PHE A 113 -29.91 27.47 -12.67
N ALA A 114 -31.14 27.73 -13.17
CA ALA A 114 -32.01 26.71 -13.73
C ALA A 114 -31.33 25.95 -14.88
N PRO A 115 -31.78 24.71 -15.19
CA PRO A 115 -31.35 24.01 -16.38
C PRO A 115 -31.58 24.82 -17.64
N ALA A 116 -30.67 24.71 -18.63
CA ALA A 116 -30.77 25.40 -19.88
C ALA A 116 -31.66 24.64 -20.91
N GLU A 117 -31.52 23.32 -20.94
CA GLU A 117 -32.16 22.45 -21.95
C GLU A 117 -32.89 21.27 -21.27
N GLY A 118 -32.38 20.77 -20.16
CA GLY A 118 -32.89 19.59 -19.46
C GLY A 118 -34.02 19.87 -18.45
N LYS A 119 -34.62 18.81 -17.92
CA LYS A 119 -35.56 18.88 -16.81
C LYS A 119 -34.81 19.07 -15.48
N TYR A 120 -33.65 18.44 -15.36
CA TYR A 120 -32.78 18.47 -14.17
C TYR A 120 -31.36 18.80 -14.56
N LYS A 121 -30.70 19.56 -13.68
CA LYS A 121 -29.26 19.82 -13.75
C LYS A 121 -28.54 18.81 -12.86
N ILE A 122 -27.68 17.98 -13.48
CA ILE A 122 -27.08 16.84 -12.82
C ILE A 122 -25.58 17.04 -12.72
N TYR A 123 -25.06 16.88 -11.51
CA TYR A 123 -23.63 16.91 -11.21
C TYR A 123 -23.16 15.51 -10.85
N ILE A 124 -22.35 14.91 -11.71
CA ILE A 124 -21.71 13.61 -11.47
C ILE A 124 -20.30 13.89 -11.00
N ILE A 125 -20.00 13.60 -9.72
CA ILE A 125 -18.66 13.78 -9.13
C ILE A 125 -18.07 12.39 -8.92
N ASP A 126 -17.13 12.03 -9.79
CA ASP A 126 -16.45 10.73 -9.68
C ASP A 126 -15.24 10.82 -8.75
N GLU A 127 -14.92 9.71 -8.09
CA GLU A 127 -13.89 9.57 -7.04
C GLU A 127 -13.95 10.69 -6.00
N VAL A 128 -15.16 11.00 -5.54
CA VAL A 128 -15.45 12.14 -4.65
C VAL A 128 -14.60 12.15 -3.37
N HIS A 129 -14.09 11.00 -2.91
CA HIS A 129 -13.19 10.90 -1.75
C HIS A 129 -11.83 11.62 -1.95
N MET A 130 -11.53 12.04 -3.19
CA MET A 130 -10.30 12.80 -3.51
C MET A 130 -10.45 14.30 -3.27
N LEU A 131 -11.65 14.80 -2.98
CA LEU A 131 -11.88 16.20 -2.63
C LEU A 131 -11.20 16.57 -1.31
N THR A 132 -10.76 17.81 -1.19
CA THR A 132 -10.24 18.34 0.07
C THR A 132 -11.35 18.53 1.11
N THR A 133 -11.00 18.62 2.38
CA THR A 133 -11.97 18.85 3.47
C THR A 133 -12.74 20.16 3.28
N GLU A 134 -12.05 21.19 2.78
CA GLU A 134 -12.63 22.51 2.51
C GLU A 134 -13.64 22.44 1.34
N ALA A 135 -13.35 21.62 0.30
CA ALA A 135 -14.25 21.38 -0.81
C ALA A 135 -15.52 20.63 -0.34
N PHE A 136 -15.39 19.61 0.53
CA PHE A 136 -16.54 18.96 1.15
C PHE A 136 -17.40 19.95 1.94
N ASN A 137 -16.79 20.79 2.75
CA ASN A 137 -17.51 21.81 3.53
C ASN A 137 -18.25 22.82 2.65
N ALA A 138 -17.66 23.18 1.50
CA ALA A 138 -18.34 24.04 0.53
C ALA A 138 -19.56 23.37 -0.12
N LEU A 139 -19.51 22.04 -0.33
CA LEU A 139 -20.59 21.26 -0.92
C LEU A 139 -21.76 21.03 0.06
N LEU A 140 -21.49 20.94 1.39
CA LEU A 140 -22.49 20.67 2.41
C LEU A 140 -23.68 21.60 2.35
N LYS A 141 -23.46 22.92 2.21
CA LYS A 141 -24.55 23.91 2.15
C LYS A 141 -25.52 23.66 0.98
N THR A 142 -25.00 23.20 -0.15
CA THR A 142 -25.79 22.91 -1.34
C THR A 142 -26.53 21.57 -1.20
N LEU A 143 -25.96 20.61 -0.47
CA LEU A 143 -26.62 19.32 -0.18
C LEU A 143 -27.70 19.45 0.90
N GLU A 144 -27.62 20.46 1.77
CA GLU A 144 -28.64 20.74 2.80
C GLU A 144 -29.86 21.44 2.21
N GLU A 145 -29.64 22.42 1.34
CA GLU A 145 -30.68 23.23 0.71
C GLU A 145 -30.53 23.21 -0.82
N PRO A 146 -30.71 22.05 -1.48
CA PRO A 146 -30.54 21.93 -2.92
C PRO A 146 -31.71 22.58 -3.67
N PRO A 147 -31.47 23.27 -4.79
CA PRO A 147 -32.55 23.67 -5.70
C PRO A 147 -33.31 22.42 -6.21
N GLN A 148 -34.64 22.54 -6.39
CA GLN A 148 -35.51 21.40 -6.76
C GLN A 148 -35.15 20.74 -8.10
N PHE A 149 -34.47 21.47 -8.97
CA PHE A 149 -34.04 21.01 -10.28
C PHE A 149 -32.61 20.46 -10.32
N VAL A 150 -31.93 20.33 -9.16
CA VAL A 150 -30.53 19.86 -9.08
C VAL A 150 -30.47 18.47 -8.49
N VAL A 151 -29.66 17.61 -9.12
CA VAL A 151 -29.37 16.27 -8.62
C VAL A 151 -27.86 16.07 -8.56
N PHE A 152 -27.37 15.67 -7.41
CA PHE A 152 -25.97 15.26 -7.21
C PHE A 152 -25.85 13.74 -7.30
N ILE A 153 -24.85 13.26 -8.03
CA ILE A 153 -24.48 11.84 -8.05
C ILE A 153 -22.99 11.75 -7.70
N LEU A 154 -22.73 11.35 -6.47
CA LEU A 154 -21.38 11.19 -5.94
C LEU A 154 -20.95 9.75 -6.12
N ALA A 155 -19.83 9.49 -6.76
CA ALA A 155 -19.27 8.15 -6.93
C ALA A 155 -17.94 8.02 -6.18
N THR A 156 -17.71 6.89 -5.52
CA THR A 156 -16.48 6.64 -4.77
C THR A 156 -16.13 5.16 -4.71
N THR A 157 -14.84 4.88 -4.68
CA THR A 157 -14.31 3.56 -4.35
C THR A 157 -14.06 3.40 -2.84
N GLU A 158 -13.96 4.50 -2.09
CA GLU A 158 -13.54 4.53 -0.69
C GLU A 158 -14.51 5.32 0.19
N VAL A 159 -15.65 4.71 0.52
CA VAL A 159 -16.71 5.36 1.33
C VAL A 159 -16.22 5.76 2.73
N HIS A 160 -15.27 5.03 3.31
CA HIS A 160 -14.73 5.31 4.64
C HIS A 160 -13.94 6.62 4.73
N LYS A 161 -13.50 7.17 3.60
CA LYS A 161 -12.84 8.49 3.53
C LYS A 161 -13.82 9.65 3.46
N LEU A 162 -15.11 9.39 3.27
CA LEU A 162 -16.12 10.45 3.19
C LEU A 162 -16.58 10.89 4.58
N PRO A 163 -16.78 12.22 4.79
CA PRO A 163 -17.41 12.73 6.00
C PRO A 163 -18.81 12.15 6.19
N LEU A 164 -19.15 11.76 7.41
CA LEU A 164 -20.50 11.26 7.75
C LEU A 164 -21.60 12.27 7.43
N THR A 165 -21.28 13.56 7.50
CA THR A 165 -22.18 14.67 7.14
C THR A 165 -22.61 14.65 5.67
N ILE A 166 -21.76 14.17 4.76
CA ILE A 166 -22.09 13.95 3.34
C ILE A 166 -22.92 12.68 3.18
N ILE A 167 -22.48 11.58 3.80
CA ILE A 167 -23.15 10.27 3.68
C ILE A 167 -24.60 10.35 4.14
N SER A 168 -24.87 11.06 5.25
CA SER A 168 -26.21 11.18 5.83
C SER A 168 -27.22 11.98 4.99
N ARG A 169 -26.73 12.75 4.01
CA ARG A 169 -27.56 13.58 3.11
C ARG A 169 -27.76 12.95 1.73
N CYS A 170 -27.15 11.80 1.48
CA CYS A 170 -27.22 11.10 0.21
C CYS A 170 -27.97 9.78 0.32
N GLN A 171 -28.73 9.44 -0.71
CA GLN A 171 -29.27 8.09 -0.85
C GLN A 171 -28.11 7.18 -1.32
N ARG A 172 -27.68 6.25 -0.46
CA ARG A 172 -26.53 5.37 -0.72
C ARG A 172 -26.92 4.13 -1.50
N PHE A 173 -26.06 3.76 -2.47
CA PHE A 173 -26.15 2.56 -3.28
C PHE A 173 -24.78 1.86 -3.30
N ASP A 174 -24.74 0.61 -2.83
CA ASP A 174 -23.52 -0.18 -2.74
C ASP A 174 -23.39 -1.10 -3.96
N PHE A 175 -22.44 -0.81 -4.83
CA PHE A 175 -22.10 -1.64 -5.99
C PHE A 175 -21.20 -2.79 -5.58
N LYS A 176 -21.57 -3.99 -5.98
CA LYS A 176 -20.83 -5.22 -5.68
C LYS A 176 -19.88 -5.57 -6.82
N ARG A 177 -18.86 -6.37 -6.52
CA ARG A 177 -18.04 -7.00 -7.57
C ARG A 177 -18.92 -7.91 -8.42
N PHE A 178 -18.64 -7.97 -9.71
CA PHE A 178 -19.26 -8.95 -10.60
C PHE A 178 -18.72 -10.36 -10.29
N THR A 179 -19.58 -11.35 -10.44
CA THR A 179 -19.17 -12.75 -10.39
C THR A 179 -18.40 -13.14 -11.65
N ILE A 180 -17.64 -14.24 -11.58
CA ILE A 180 -16.91 -14.76 -12.75
C ILE A 180 -17.90 -15.06 -13.88
N ASP A 181 -19.07 -15.66 -13.55
CA ASP A 181 -20.09 -16.02 -14.55
C ASP A 181 -20.71 -14.77 -15.23
N GLU A 182 -20.96 -13.69 -14.46
CA GLU A 182 -21.46 -12.43 -15.03
C GLU A 182 -20.45 -11.80 -15.99
N ILE A 183 -19.16 -11.84 -15.64
CA ILE A 183 -18.10 -11.30 -16.50
C ILE A 183 -17.93 -12.17 -17.73
N THR A 184 -17.78 -13.48 -17.59
CA THR A 184 -17.60 -14.40 -18.74
C THR A 184 -18.76 -14.33 -19.70
N GLY A 185 -20.01 -14.31 -19.18
CA GLY A 185 -21.20 -14.14 -20.02
C GLY A 185 -21.18 -12.85 -20.83
N ARG A 186 -20.81 -11.72 -20.20
CA ARG A 186 -20.72 -10.44 -20.90
C ARG A 186 -19.59 -10.39 -21.93
N LEU A 187 -18.43 -11.00 -21.61
CA LEU A 187 -17.32 -11.08 -22.57
C LEU A 187 -17.70 -11.92 -23.80
N ASP A 188 -18.41 -13.03 -23.61
CA ASP A 188 -18.87 -13.91 -24.68
C ASP A 188 -19.89 -13.19 -25.60
N GLU A 189 -20.86 -12.47 -25.03
CA GLU A 189 -21.79 -11.61 -25.79
C GLU A 189 -21.05 -10.61 -26.68
N ILE A 190 -20.04 -9.94 -26.13
CA ILE A 190 -19.26 -8.93 -26.83
C ILE A 190 -18.44 -9.57 -27.95
N LEU A 191 -17.76 -10.69 -27.70
CA LEU A 191 -16.99 -11.40 -28.71
C LEU A 191 -17.88 -11.90 -29.86
N THR A 192 -19.05 -12.44 -29.52
CA THR A 192 -20.03 -12.86 -30.54
C THR A 192 -20.45 -11.69 -31.43
N ALA A 193 -20.71 -10.51 -30.85
CA ALA A 193 -21.07 -9.31 -31.58
C ALA A 193 -19.91 -8.75 -32.44
N GLU A 194 -18.64 -8.94 -32.00
CA GLU A 194 -17.43 -8.56 -32.74
C GLU A 194 -17.06 -9.62 -33.80
N GLY A 195 -17.77 -10.76 -33.86
CA GLY A 195 -17.48 -11.86 -34.79
C GLY A 195 -16.21 -12.66 -34.43
N LEU A 196 -15.81 -12.66 -33.17
CA LEU A 196 -14.65 -13.35 -32.64
C LEU A 196 -15.07 -14.57 -31.81
N ALA A 197 -14.25 -15.59 -31.78
CA ALA A 197 -14.43 -16.78 -30.95
C ALA A 197 -13.37 -16.86 -29.86
N ALA A 198 -13.76 -17.35 -28.68
CA ALA A 198 -12.83 -17.57 -27.58
C ALA A 198 -12.97 -18.96 -26.98
N GLU A 199 -11.94 -19.42 -26.29
CA GLU A 199 -12.04 -20.57 -25.41
C GLU A 199 -12.70 -20.19 -24.09
N PRO A 200 -13.60 -20.99 -23.51
CA PRO A 200 -14.20 -20.71 -22.21
C PRO A 200 -13.16 -20.53 -21.09
N ALA A 201 -12.06 -21.27 -21.18
CA ALA A 201 -10.95 -21.15 -20.23
C ALA A 201 -10.28 -19.76 -20.29
N ALA A 202 -10.12 -19.21 -21.50
CA ALA A 202 -9.58 -17.86 -21.69
C ALA A 202 -10.48 -16.79 -21.04
N LEU A 203 -11.80 -16.86 -21.25
CA LEU A 203 -12.76 -15.93 -20.64
C LEU A 203 -12.78 -16.04 -19.10
N THR A 204 -12.74 -17.26 -18.60
CA THR A 204 -12.67 -17.52 -17.16
C THR A 204 -11.40 -16.94 -16.55
N LEU A 205 -10.27 -17.04 -17.26
CA LEU A 205 -9.00 -16.50 -16.83
C LEU A 205 -9.04 -14.96 -16.77
N ILE A 206 -9.57 -14.30 -17.82
CA ILE A 206 -9.78 -12.85 -17.84
C ILE A 206 -10.68 -12.43 -16.65
N ALA A 207 -11.79 -13.13 -16.43
CA ALA A 207 -12.73 -12.81 -15.35
C ALA A 207 -12.10 -12.93 -13.95
N LYS A 208 -11.25 -13.93 -13.73
CA LYS A 208 -10.49 -14.09 -12.48
C LYS A 208 -9.54 -12.92 -12.25
N TYR A 209 -8.77 -12.52 -13.27
CA TYR A 209 -7.79 -11.44 -13.15
C TYR A 209 -8.40 -10.05 -13.10
N ALA A 210 -9.59 -9.87 -13.63
CA ALA A 210 -10.36 -8.62 -13.51
C ALA A 210 -10.88 -8.36 -12.08
N GLU A 211 -10.74 -9.31 -11.15
CA GLU A 211 -11.12 -9.19 -9.74
C GLU A 211 -12.53 -8.61 -9.51
N GLY A 212 -13.46 -8.93 -10.42
CA GLY A 212 -14.85 -8.47 -10.38
C GLY A 212 -15.07 -7.06 -10.95
N GLY A 213 -14.12 -6.49 -11.68
CA GLY A 213 -14.22 -5.23 -12.42
C GLY A 213 -14.49 -5.44 -13.91
N MET A 214 -15.67 -5.12 -14.41
CA MET A 214 -16.01 -5.27 -15.85
C MET A 214 -15.11 -4.41 -16.75
N ARG A 215 -14.74 -3.21 -16.31
CA ARG A 215 -13.85 -2.32 -17.07
C ARG A 215 -12.46 -2.94 -17.26
N ASP A 216 -11.94 -3.55 -16.21
CA ASP A 216 -10.62 -4.18 -16.23
C ASP A 216 -10.67 -5.46 -17.08
N ALA A 217 -11.76 -6.25 -17.00
CA ALA A 217 -11.99 -7.40 -17.87
C ALA A 217 -12.02 -7.02 -19.36
N LEU A 218 -12.72 -5.94 -19.71
CA LEU A 218 -12.78 -5.44 -21.09
C LEU A 218 -11.43 -4.89 -21.58
N SER A 219 -10.64 -4.29 -20.69
CA SER A 219 -9.29 -3.82 -21.03
C SER A 219 -8.34 -4.97 -21.32
N ILE A 220 -8.39 -6.04 -20.50
CA ILE A 220 -7.60 -7.26 -20.74
C ILE A 220 -8.06 -7.93 -22.05
N LEU A 221 -9.37 -8.05 -22.26
CA LEU A 221 -9.93 -8.62 -23.50
C LEU A 221 -9.43 -7.86 -24.74
N GLU A 222 -9.46 -6.54 -24.71
CA GLU A 222 -9.00 -5.69 -25.81
C GLU A 222 -7.52 -5.90 -26.13
N GLN A 223 -6.67 -5.97 -25.11
CA GLN A 223 -5.25 -6.27 -25.27
C GLN A 223 -5.05 -7.66 -25.89
N THR A 224 -5.82 -8.64 -25.41
CA THR A 224 -5.71 -10.02 -25.92
C THR A 224 -6.17 -10.11 -27.38
N ILE A 225 -7.29 -9.48 -27.75
CA ILE A 225 -7.75 -9.43 -29.14
C ILE A 225 -6.71 -8.80 -30.06
N SER A 226 -6.03 -7.74 -29.59
CA SER A 226 -4.98 -7.07 -30.37
C SER A 226 -3.75 -7.94 -30.58
N HIS A 227 -3.51 -8.94 -29.73
CA HIS A 227 -2.40 -9.87 -29.82
C HIS A 227 -2.74 -11.11 -30.66
N CYS A 228 -3.99 -11.57 -30.65
CA CYS A 228 -4.42 -12.80 -31.30
C CYS A 228 -4.64 -12.65 -32.81
N GLN A 229 -4.35 -13.72 -33.56
CA GLN A 229 -4.72 -13.87 -34.97
C GLN A 229 -5.85 -14.90 -35.09
N GLY A 230 -7.10 -14.52 -34.75
CA GLY A 230 -8.25 -15.40 -34.92
C GLY A 230 -8.95 -15.74 -33.60
N LYS A 231 -9.01 -17.03 -33.24
CA LYS A 231 -9.65 -17.49 -31.99
C LYS A 231 -8.78 -17.16 -30.78
N LEU A 232 -9.39 -16.57 -29.76
CA LEU A 232 -8.73 -16.22 -28.50
C LEU A 232 -8.51 -17.49 -27.64
N LEU A 233 -7.24 -17.82 -27.39
CA LEU A 233 -6.84 -18.99 -26.62
C LEU A 233 -6.45 -18.61 -25.19
N GLU A 234 -6.50 -19.57 -24.27
CA GLU A 234 -6.02 -19.36 -22.90
C GLU A 234 -4.55 -18.94 -22.86
N ALA A 235 -3.71 -19.51 -23.75
CA ALA A 235 -2.30 -19.20 -23.87
C ALA A 235 -2.04 -17.71 -24.19
N ASP A 236 -2.89 -17.10 -25.06
CA ASP A 236 -2.78 -15.70 -25.41
C ASP A 236 -3.07 -14.79 -24.19
N VAL A 237 -4.10 -15.13 -23.42
CA VAL A 237 -4.42 -14.41 -22.19
C VAL A 237 -3.28 -14.53 -21.18
N ARG A 238 -2.69 -15.72 -21.03
CA ARG A 238 -1.53 -15.95 -20.16
C ARG A 238 -0.35 -15.08 -20.56
N ALA A 239 -0.04 -15.03 -21.84
CA ALA A 239 1.05 -14.21 -22.38
C ALA A 239 0.85 -12.72 -22.12
N ILE A 240 -0.37 -12.20 -22.37
CA ILE A 240 -0.70 -10.78 -22.14
C ILE A 240 -0.66 -10.40 -20.66
N LEU A 241 -1.16 -11.28 -19.80
CA LEU A 241 -1.15 -11.06 -18.35
C LEU A 241 0.22 -11.29 -17.72
N GLY A 242 1.22 -11.75 -18.51
CA GLY A 242 2.54 -12.10 -17.98
C GLY A 242 2.46 -13.20 -16.93
N LEU A 243 1.49 -14.14 -17.11
CA LEU A 243 1.28 -15.19 -16.14
C LEU A 243 2.43 -16.19 -16.19
N ILE A 244 2.75 -16.64 -15.01
CA ILE A 244 3.80 -17.60 -14.80
C ILE A 244 3.27 -18.99 -15.11
N ASP A 245 4.03 -19.74 -15.87
CA ASP A 245 3.69 -21.12 -16.18
C ASP A 245 3.91 -22.00 -14.94
N ARG A 246 3.02 -22.95 -14.74
CA ARG A 246 3.11 -23.87 -13.61
C ARG A 246 4.43 -24.64 -13.61
N GLU A 247 4.96 -24.91 -14.80
CA GLU A 247 6.25 -25.58 -14.97
C GLU A 247 7.41 -24.82 -14.32
N GLU A 248 7.43 -23.49 -14.41
CA GLU A 248 8.46 -22.63 -13.79
C GLU A 248 8.37 -22.68 -12.26
N ILE A 249 7.14 -22.68 -11.73
CA ILE A 249 6.88 -22.81 -10.28
C ILE A 249 7.33 -24.19 -9.79
N ASP A 250 6.98 -25.25 -10.52
CA ASP A 250 7.35 -26.63 -10.19
C ASP A 250 8.86 -26.82 -10.25
N GLN A 251 9.55 -26.21 -11.24
CA GLN A 251 11.02 -26.24 -11.34
C GLN A 251 11.71 -25.55 -10.18
N ILE A 252 11.22 -24.38 -9.73
CA ILE A 252 11.73 -23.71 -8.54
C ILE A 252 11.48 -24.57 -7.29
N THR A 253 10.29 -25.16 -7.18
CA THR A 253 9.94 -26.04 -6.05
C THR A 253 10.89 -27.22 -5.97
N LEU A 254 11.17 -27.87 -7.11
CA LEU A 254 12.15 -28.96 -7.18
C LEU A 254 13.57 -28.47 -6.86
N ALA A 255 13.96 -27.31 -7.37
CA ALA A 255 15.29 -26.76 -7.09
C ALA A 255 15.49 -26.43 -5.59
N ILE A 256 14.45 -25.96 -4.91
CA ILE A 256 14.46 -25.74 -3.44
C ILE A 256 14.56 -27.09 -2.72
N GLN A 257 13.78 -28.08 -3.12
CA GLN A 257 13.80 -29.44 -2.54
C GLN A 257 15.17 -30.12 -2.71
N GLU A 258 15.77 -30.00 -3.91
CA GLU A 258 17.09 -30.54 -4.25
C GLU A 258 18.24 -29.70 -3.67
N ARG A 259 17.96 -28.55 -3.06
CA ARG A 259 18.96 -27.54 -2.63
C ARG A 259 19.91 -27.12 -3.75
N ASN A 260 19.39 -26.97 -4.94
CA ASN A 260 20.15 -26.62 -6.13
C ASN A 260 20.01 -25.14 -6.47
N THR A 261 20.88 -24.31 -5.89
CA THR A 261 20.90 -22.85 -6.07
C THR A 261 21.06 -22.47 -7.54
N ARG A 262 21.94 -23.17 -8.28
CA ARG A 262 22.20 -22.85 -9.69
C ARG A 262 20.95 -23.03 -10.55
N LYS A 263 20.18 -24.12 -10.33
CA LYS A 263 18.95 -24.40 -11.06
C LYS A 263 17.87 -23.36 -10.71
N ALA A 264 17.73 -23.01 -9.43
CA ALA A 264 16.78 -22.00 -8.98
C ALA A 264 17.04 -20.62 -9.60
N LEU A 265 18.30 -20.18 -9.63
CA LEU A 265 18.67 -18.91 -10.24
C LEU A 265 18.52 -18.94 -11.77
N ALA A 266 18.85 -20.04 -12.45
CA ALA A 266 18.66 -20.16 -13.89
C ALA A 266 17.18 -20.02 -14.30
N VAL A 267 16.25 -20.64 -13.56
CA VAL A 267 14.80 -20.49 -13.80
C VAL A 267 14.35 -19.05 -13.57
N LEU A 268 14.85 -18.40 -12.50
CA LEU A 268 14.51 -16.99 -12.24
C LEU A 268 15.02 -16.08 -13.37
N ASP A 269 16.23 -16.33 -13.89
CA ASP A 269 16.79 -15.60 -15.03
C ASP A 269 15.96 -15.80 -16.31
N GLU A 270 15.50 -17.03 -16.58
CA GLU A 270 14.60 -17.31 -17.72
C GLU A 270 13.28 -16.55 -17.60
N VAL A 271 12.67 -16.51 -16.41
CA VAL A 271 11.45 -15.73 -16.12
C VAL A 271 11.69 -14.23 -16.34
N ALA A 272 12.83 -13.71 -15.86
CA ALA A 272 13.20 -12.31 -16.01
C ALA A 272 13.47 -11.93 -17.47
N LEU A 273 14.23 -12.76 -18.22
CA LEU A 273 14.52 -12.56 -19.64
C LEU A 273 13.25 -12.70 -20.50
N GLY A 274 12.31 -13.55 -20.10
CA GLY A 274 10.99 -13.67 -20.72
C GLY A 274 10.08 -12.46 -20.50
N GLY A 275 10.53 -11.43 -19.77
CA GLY A 275 9.77 -10.21 -19.52
C GLY A 275 8.57 -10.39 -18.59
N LYS A 276 8.48 -11.51 -17.86
CA LYS A 276 7.40 -11.79 -16.90
C LYS A 276 7.54 -10.92 -15.64
N ASP A 277 6.42 -10.56 -15.02
CA ASP A 277 6.42 -9.74 -13.80
C ASP A 277 6.95 -10.54 -12.61
N LEU A 278 8.16 -10.18 -12.16
CA LEU A 278 8.83 -10.83 -11.03
C LEU A 278 8.08 -10.67 -9.69
N PHE A 279 7.31 -9.61 -9.53
CA PHE A 279 6.45 -9.46 -8.36
C PHE A 279 5.32 -10.50 -8.37
N GLN A 280 4.68 -10.70 -9.51
CA GLN A 280 3.66 -11.73 -9.68
C GLN A 280 4.27 -13.13 -9.56
N PHE A 281 5.50 -13.33 -10.06
CA PHE A 281 6.24 -14.58 -9.87
C PHE A 281 6.43 -14.91 -8.39
N GLY A 282 6.94 -13.97 -7.61
CA GLY A 282 7.09 -14.14 -6.17
C GLY A 282 5.77 -14.46 -5.46
N ARG A 283 4.67 -13.78 -5.84
CA ARG A 283 3.33 -14.06 -5.30
C ARG A 283 2.84 -15.46 -5.65
N SER A 284 3.03 -15.89 -6.89
CA SER A 284 2.61 -17.21 -7.35
C SER A 284 3.37 -18.32 -6.63
N LEU A 285 4.67 -18.13 -6.37
CA LEU A 285 5.46 -19.04 -5.54
C LEU A 285 4.91 -19.11 -4.11
N VAL A 286 4.63 -17.98 -3.48
CA VAL A 286 4.05 -17.93 -2.13
C VAL A 286 2.72 -18.69 -2.07
N GLU A 287 1.82 -18.47 -3.04
CA GLU A 287 0.52 -19.13 -3.07
C GLU A 287 0.67 -20.64 -3.31
N HIS A 288 1.56 -21.06 -4.20
CA HIS A 288 1.87 -22.46 -4.45
C HIS A 288 2.37 -23.18 -3.18
N PHE A 289 3.34 -22.59 -2.47
CA PHE A 289 3.82 -23.19 -1.22
C PHE A 289 2.77 -23.17 -0.11
N ARG A 290 1.89 -22.15 -0.08
CA ARG A 290 0.76 -22.12 0.83
C ARG A 290 -0.23 -23.27 0.55
N GLU A 291 -0.55 -23.54 -0.70
CA GLU A 291 -1.38 -24.69 -1.10
C GLU A 291 -0.73 -26.00 -0.68
N LEU A 292 0.57 -26.19 -0.95
CA LEU A 292 1.32 -27.37 -0.52
C LEU A 292 1.28 -27.56 1.00
N LEU A 293 1.41 -26.48 1.77
CA LEU A 293 1.31 -26.52 3.24
C LEU A 293 -0.07 -26.98 3.70
N LEU A 294 -1.14 -26.43 3.12
CA LEU A 294 -2.52 -26.79 3.47
C LEU A 294 -2.83 -28.25 3.15
N HIS A 295 -2.42 -28.75 1.98
CA HIS A 295 -2.55 -30.17 1.61
C HIS A 295 -1.76 -31.09 2.53
N SER A 296 -0.53 -30.70 2.89
CA SER A 296 0.30 -31.47 3.85
C SER A 296 -0.37 -31.54 5.23
N LEU A 297 -0.97 -30.45 5.72
CA LEU A 297 -1.69 -30.42 7.00
C LEU A 297 -3.01 -31.22 6.95
N ALA A 298 -3.64 -31.31 5.79
CA ALA A 298 -4.83 -32.14 5.56
C ALA A 298 -4.49 -33.65 5.44
N GLY A 299 -3.22 -34.03 5.41
CA GLY A 299 -2.78 -35.43 5.25
C GLY A 299 -2.84 -35.93 3.80
N GLU A 300 -2.96 -35.04 2.84
CA GLU A 300 -2.98 -35.37 1.42
C GLU A 300 -1.55 -35.49 0.87
N SER A 301 -1.29 -36.49 0.04
CA SER A 301 0.03 -36.68 -0.59
C SER A 301 0.21 -35.68 -1.73
N THR A 302 1.11 -34.73 -1.57
CA THR A 302 1.37 -33.64 -2.55
C THR A 302 2.51 -33.96 -3.54
N GLY A 303 3.13 -35.14 -3.45
CA GLY A 303 4.30 -35.48 -4.28
C GLY A 303 5.58 -34.70 -3.93
N VAL A 304 5.50 -33.65 -3.11
CA VAL A 304 6.63 -32.84 -2.64
C VAL A 304 6.83 -33.12 -1.16
N ALA A 305 7.92 -33.78 -0.80
CA ALA A 305 8.24 -34.13 0.58
C ALA A 305 8.96 -32.97 1.30
N LEU A 306 8.18 -31.95 1.72
CA LEU A 306 8.69 -30.86 2.55
C LEU A 306 8.00 -30.92 3.92
N ALA A 307 8.81 -30.84 4.99
CA ALA A 307 8.26 -30.75 6.35
C ALA A 307 7.48 -29.42 6.52
N PRO A 308 6.32 -29.41 7.22
CA PRO A 308 5.50 -28.20 7.39
C PRO A 308 6.28 -26.98 7.91
N GLY A 309 7.19 -27.16 8.86
CA GLY A 309 8.03 -26.06 9.37
C GLY A 309 8.96 -25.45 8.32
N VAL A 310 9.52 -26.28 7.43
CA VAL A 310 10.35 -25.80 6.30
C VAL A 310 9.49 -25.03 5.31
N THR A 311 8.28 -25.51 5.00
CA THR A 311 7.36 -24.82 4.08
C THR A 311 6.93 -23.46 4.61
N VAL A 312 6.72 -23.31 5.92
CA VAL A 312 6.45 -21.99 6.54
C VAL A 312 7.62 -21.04 6.33
N THR A 313 8.86 -21.49 6.59
CA THR A 313 10.06 -20.66 6.38
C THR A 313 10.23 -20.24 4.91
N ILE A 314 9.91 -21.14 3.96
CA ILE A 314 9.91 -20.82 2.53
C ILE A 314 8.90 -19.71 2.22
N ILE A 315 7.66 -19.85 2.72
CA ILE A 315 6.59 -18.86 2.52
C ILE A 315 7.00 -17.49 3.07
N GLU A 316 7.50 -17.43 4.29
CA GLU A 316 7.94 -16.17 4.94
C GLU A 316 9.06 -15.50 4.14
N THR A 317 10.08 -16.28 3.73
CA THR A 317 11.22 -15.76 2.97
C THR A 317 10.80 -15.24 1.60
N LEU A 318 9.97 -15.99 0.87
CA LEU A 318 9.46 -15.58 -0.44
C LEU A 318 8.49 -14.40 -0.35
N ALA A 319 7.63 -14.35 0.67
CA ALA A 319 6.69 -13.25 0.87
C ALA A 319 7.41 -11.93 1.18
N ALA A 320 8.46 -11.98 2.02
CA ALA A 320 9.30 -10.83 2.28
C ALA A 320 9.99 -10.35 1.00
N ALA A 321 10.61 -11.27 0.24
CA ALA A 321 11.28 -10.94 -1.02
C ALA A 321 10.31 -10.36 -2.07
N ALA A 322 9.14 -10.96 -2.28
CA ALA A 322 8.12 -10.45 -3.18
C ALA A 322 7.68 -9.02 -2.81
N GLY A 323 7.54 -8.73 -1.51
CA GLY A 323 7.22 -7.38 -1.03
C GLY A 323 8.30 -6.35 -1.35
N GLU A 324 9.56 -6.75 -1.46
CA GLU A 324 10.71 -5.89 -1.76
C GLU A 324 10.93 -5.67 -3.27
N VAL A 325 10.46 -6.56 -4.15
CA VAL A 325 10.66 -6.46 -5.62
C VAL A 325 10.27 -5.09 -6.17
N LYS A 326 9.13 -4.52 -5.74
CA LYS A 326 8.65 -3.20 -6.20
C LYS A 326 9.46 -2.02 -5.66
N ARG A 327 10.21 -2.21 -4.58
CA ARG A 327 11.02 -1.16 -3.93
C ARG A 327 12.48 -1.24 -4.30
N SER A 328 12.92 -2.39 -4.80
CA SER A 328 14.32 -2.63 -5.17
C SER A 328 14.67 -1.90 -6.46
N PHE A 329 15.89 -1.39 -6.52
CA PHE A 329 16.47 -0.82 -7.74
C PHE A 329 16.68 -1.90 -8.82
N GLN A 330 16.97 -3.14 -8.40
CA GLN A 330 17.03 -4.33 -9.25
C GLN A 330 15.91 -5.27 -8.83
N SER A 331 14.91 -5.43 -9.70
CA SER A 331 13.70 -6.19 -9.38
C SER A 331 13.95 -7.68 -9.11
N ALA A 332 14.99 -8.28 -9.69
CA ALA A 332 15.32 -9.70 -9.49
C ALA A 332 16.04 -9.95 -8.15
N LEU A 333 16.87 -9.01 -7.67
CA LEU A 333 17.76 -9.20 -6.52
C LEU A 333 17.09 -9.72 -5.24
N PRO A 334 15.92 -9.23 -4.82
CA PRO A 334 15.25 -9.76 -3.62
C PRO A 334 14.92 -11.26 -3.75
N LEU A 335 14.44 -11.69 -4.92
CA LEU A 335 14.10 -13.09 -5.19
C LEU A 335 15.36 -13.95 -5.33
N GLU A 336 16.43 -13.47 -5.96
CA GLU A 336 17.72 -14.15 -6.01
C GLU A 336 18.24 -14.45 -4.62
N LEU A 337 18.28 -13.44 -3.74
CA LEU A 337 18.72 -13.60 -2.36
C LEU A 337 17.85 -14.56 -1.57
N ALA A 338 16.53 -14.54 -1.79
CA ALA A 338 15.61 -15.47 -1.16
C ALA A 338 15.88 -16.91 -1.61
N LEU A 339 16.02 -17.15 -2.93
CA LEU A 339 16.32 -18.46 -3.47
C LEU A 339 17.67 -18.98 -3.00
N ILE A 340 18.69 -18.13 -2.93
CA ILE A 340 20.01 -18.50 -2.38
C ILE A 340 19.85 -18.93 -0.92
N LYS A 341 19.14 -18.17 -0.08
CA LYS A 341 18.90 -18.53 1.32
C LYS A 341 18.18 -19.86 1.47
N LEU A 342 17.19 -20.13 0.64
CA LEU A 342 16.36 -21.35 0.69
C LEU A 342 17.09 -22.58 0.17
N THR A 343 18.03 -22.42 -0.75
CA THR A 343 18.77 -23.51 -1.38
C THR A 343 20.18 -23.69 -0.83
N ALA A 344 20.74 -22.68 -0.16
CA ALA A 344 22.07 -22.79 0.44
C ALA A 344 22.07 -23.87 1.54
N THR A 345 23.07 -24.72 1.52
CA THR A 345 23.37 -25.58 2.67
C THR A 345 23.79 -24.67 3.83
N PRO A 346 23.26 -24.87 5.06
CA PRO A 346 23.69 -24.10 6.19
C PRO A 346 25.22 -24.13 6.28
N ALA A 347 25.84 -22.96 6.24
CA ALA A 347 27.29 -22.87 6.41
C ALA A 347 27.64 -23.54 7.75
N GLU A 348 28.79 -24.27 7.80
CA GLU A 348 29.23 -25.02 8.97
C GLU A 348 29.39 -24.19 10.27
N GLY A 349 29.12 -22.88 10.19
CA GLY A 349 29.16 -21.94 11.30
C GLY A 349 27.83 -21.62 11.98
N ASP A 350 26.70 -22.06 11.45
CA ASP A 350 25.39 -21.77 12.02
C ASP A 350 25.08 -22.77 13.14
N LEU A 351 25.22 -22.30 14.38
CA LEU A 351 25.01 -23.09 15.60
C LEU A 351 23.58 -23.66 15.69
N GLU A 352 22.58 -22.90 15.28
CA GLU A 352 21.17 -23.33 15.31
C GLU A 352 20.91 -24.48 14.33
N ALA A 353 21.46 -24.42 13.12
CA ALA A 353 21.36 -25.49 12.13
C ALA A 353 22.10 -26.77 12.58
N ARG A 354 23.22 -26.63 13.27
CA ARG A 354 23.96 -27.75 13.87
C ARG A 354 23.21 -28.40 15.02
N VAL A 355 22.58 -27.59 15.87
CA VAL A 355 21.74 -28.07 16.98
C VAL A 355 20.51 -28.80 16.41
N ALA A 356 19.79 -28.24 15.45
CA ALA A 356 18.65 -28.89 14.81
C ALA A 356 19.02 -30.23 14.14
N LYS A 357 20.22 -30.30 13.53
CA LYS A 357 20.73 -31.52 12.91
C LYS A 357 21.11 -32.60 13.94
N LEU A 358 21.64 -32.20 15.11
CA LEU A 358 21.93 -33.08 16.21
C LEU A 358 20.67 -33.56 16.93
N GLU A 359 19.68 -32.68 17.09
CA GLU A 359 18.38 -33.04 17.66
C GLU A 359 17.61 -34.01 16.76
N ALA A 360 17.62 -33.81 15.44
CA ALA A 360 17.04 -34.73 14.48
C ALA A 360 17.74 -36.11 14.51
N ALA A 361 19.06 -36.14 14.56
CA ALA A 361 19.85 -37.38 14.65
C ALA A 361 19.65 -38.11 15.99
N LEU A 362 19.41 -37.39 17.07
CA LEU A 362 19.05 -37.97 18.37
C LEU A 362 17.61 -38.52 18.39
N GLY A 363 16.68 -37.88 17.67
CA GLY A 363 15.30 -38.33 17.54
C GLY A 363 15.13 -39.61 16.71
N GLU A 364 16.03 -39.86 15.74
CA GLU A 364 16.00 -41.04 14.85
C GLU A 364 16.74 -42.27 15.43
N GLY A 365 17.34 -42.19 16.60
CA GLY A 365 17.89 -43.34 17.31
C GLY A 365 19.07 -44.04 16.62
N THR A 366 19.72 -43.40 15.62
CA THR A 366 20.83 -43.98 14.85
C THR A 366 22.21 -43.52 15.31
N PHE A 367 22.50 -43.63 16.61
CA PHE A 367 23.89 -43.63 17.07
C PHE A 367 24.43 -45.05 17.06
N THR A 368 24.93 -45.53 15.95
CA THR A 368 25.90 -46.61 15.96
C THR A 368 27.25 -46.02 16.39
N ALA A 369 27.58 -46.17 17.65
CA ALA A 369 28.92 -45.92 18.12
C ALA A 369 29.87 -46.92 17.43
N ASN A 370 30.62 -46.43 16.44
CA ASN A 370 31.68 -47.17 15.83
C ASN A 370 32.89 -47.06 16.80
N PRO A 371 33.34 -48.13 17.49
CA PRO A 371 34.48 -48.05 18.34
C PRO A 371 35.73 -47.86 17.48
N LEU A 372 36.44 -46.76 17.70
CA LEU A 372 37.78 -46.58 17.14
C LEU A 372 38.66 -47.77 17.48
N PRO A 373 39.39 -48.37 16.51
CA PRO A 373 40.35 -49.42 16.83
C PRO A 373 41.49 -48.85 17.68
N LEU A 374 41.60 -49.37 18.91
CA LEU A 374 42.77 -49.19 19.75
C LEU A 374 43.91 -50.03 19.15
N ASP A 375 44.90 -49.38 18.58
CA ASP A 375 46.19 -49.99 18.23
C ASP A 375 46.99 -50.21 19.54
N PRO A 376 47.35 -51.48 19.87
CA PRO A 376 48.13 -51.76 21.05
C PRO A 376 49.62 -51.89 20.70
N ALA A 377 50.30 -50.78 20.45
CA ALA A 377 51.77 -50.81 20.39
C ALA A 377 52.37 -49.42 20.53
N ALA A 378 52.71 -49.01 21.75
CA ALA A 378 53.92 -48.25 22.10
C ALA A 378 53.87 -47.79 23.57
N SER A 379 53.99 -48.76 24.46
CA SER A 379 54.43 -48.49 25.81
C SER A 379 55.97 -48.44 25.80
N GLN A 380 56.55 -47.24 25.77
CA GLN A 380 57.92 -47.04 26.26
C GLN A 380 57.99 -45.77 27.10
N ALA A 381 58.33 -46.00 28.33
CA ALA A 381 58.56 -45.02 29.37
C ALA A 381 59.80 -44.15 29.05
N VAL A 382 59.60 -42.82 29.13
CA VAL A 382 60.74 -41.88 29.26
C VAL A 382 60.53 -41.07 30.53
N LYS A 383 61.55 -41.12 31.41
CA LYS A 383 61.66 -40.45 32.72
C LYS A 383 61.67 -38.91 32.59
N PRO A 384 61.31 -38.18 33.66
CA PRO A 384 61.20 -36.73 33.60
C PRO A 384 62.59 -36.07 33.69
N GLY A 385 62.87 -35.24 32.67
CA GLY A 385 64.03 -34.35 32.59
C GLY A 385 63.54 -32.90 32.69
N ASP A 386 63.99 -32.31 33.79
CA ASP A 386 63.89 -30.91 34.14
C ASP A 386 64.40 -29.97 33.03
N ARG A 387 63.50 -29.13 32.41
CA ARG A 387 63.94 -27.91 31.69
C ARG A 387 62.86 -26.85 31.78
N GLY A 388 63.23 -25.79 32.49
CA GLY A 388 62.48 -24.62 32.81
C GLY A 388 61.76 -23.96 31.59
N ILE A 389 60.52 -23.73 31.76
CA ILE A 389 59.69 -22.92 30.83
C ILE A 389 59.85 -21.44 31.22
N LYS A 390 60.52 -20.67 30.36
CA LYS A 390 60.47 -19.22 30.44
C LYS A 390 59.11 -18.76 29.93
N PRO A 391 58.44 -17.80 30.56
CA PRO A 391 57.19 -17.26 30.08
C PRO A 391 57.42 -16.43 28.81
N VAL A 392 56.72 -16.77 27.74
CA VAL A 392 56.65 -15.98 26.51
C VAL A 392 55.64 -14.87 26.75
N ALA A 393 56.09 -13.62 26.56
CA ALA A 393 55.29 -12.42 26.65
C ALA A 393 54.19 -12.41 25.58
N PRO A 394 53.02 -11.83 25.87
CA PRO A 394 51.94 -11.74 24.89
C PRO A 394 52.28 -10.78 23.76
N THR A 395 52.05 -11.20 22.52
CA THR A 395 52.16 -10.41 21.31
C THR A 395 51.18 -9.21 21.34
N PRO A 396 51.65 -8.01 20.96
CA PRO A 396 50.82 -6.83 21.00
C PRO A 396 49.75 -6.85 19.90
N LYS A 397 48.51 -6.47 20.26
CA LYS A 397 47.45 -6.11 19.34
C LYS A 397 47.89 -4.93 18.48
N PRO A 398 47.46 -4.85 17.20
CA PRO A 398 47.78 -3.69 16.36
C PRO A 398 47.14 -2.43 16.95
N THR A 399 47.96 -1.49 17.33
CA THR A 399 47.61 -0.13 17.75
C THR A 399 47.17 0.67 16.53
N VAL A 400 45.95 1.15 16.55
CA VAL A 400 45.47 2.22 15.68
C VAL A 400 46.23 3.51 16.06
N PRO A 401 46.78 4.29 15.10
CA PRO A 401 47.51 5.52 15.43
C PRO A 401 46.55 6.53 16.06
N ALA A 402 46.95 7.10 17.19
CA ALA A 402 46.29 8.22 17.83
C ALA A 402 46.33 9.46 16.92
N PRO A 403 45.25 10.23 16.80
CA PRO A 403 45.27 11.49 16.06
C PRO A 403 46.12 12.52 16.81
N ALA A 404 46.92 13.27 16.06
CA ALA A 404 47.72 14.37 16.52
C ALA A 404 46.90 15.43 17.26
N PRO A 405 47.50 16.19 18.20
CA PRO A 405 46.76 17.18 18.99
C PRO A 405 46.20 18.30 18.12
N ALA A 406 44.88 18.44 18.13
CA ALA A 406 44.18 19.55 17.51
C ALA A 406 44.57 20.86 18.21
N GLN A 407 44.86 21.87 17.38
CA GLN A 407 45.03 23.25 17.80
C GLN A 407 43.72 23.75 18.46
N PRO A 408 43.78 24.70 19.39
CA PRO A 408 42.63 25.14 20.16
C PRO A 408 41.62 25.85 19.23
N VAL A 409 40.50 25.19 19.01
CA VAL A 409 39.35 25.79 18.36
C VAL A 409 38.74 26.78 19.36
N THR A 410 38.63 27.99 18.97
CA THR A 410 38.02 29.10 19.70
C THR A 410 36.62 28.71 20.14
N VAL A 411 36.40 28.69 21.42
CA VAL A 411 35.10 28.42 22.06
C VAL A 411 34.17 29.54 21.67
N VAL A 412 33.23 29.22 20.75
CA VAL A 412 32.10 30.10 20.44
C VAL A 412 31.01 29.82 21.49
N LYS A 413 30.68 30.86 22.23
CA LYS A 413 29.72 30.85 23.34
C LYS A 413 28.37 30.34 22.87
N THR A 414 27.80 29.44 23.68
CA THR A 414 26.41 28.97 23.63
C THR A 414 25.45 30.18 23.69
N GLY A 415 24.68 30.35 22.59
CA GLY A 415 23.55 31.26 22.54
C GLY A 415 22.46 30.68 21.64
N PRO A 416 21.18 30.97 21.84
CA PRO A 416 20.10 30.39 21.08
C PRO A 416 20.13 30.90 19.63
N GLY A 417 20.29 29.95 18.70
CA GLY A 417 20.04 30.17 17.28
C GLY A 417 21.30 30.08 16.41
N PHE A 418 21.28 29.11 15.51
CA PHE A 418 22.18 29.08 14.37
C PHE A 418 21.79 30.24 13.43
N SER A 419 22.58 31.30 13.40
CA SER A 419 22.27 32.57 12.70
C SER A 419 22.18 32.45 11.17
N ASP A 420 22.66 31.33 10.60
CA ASP A 420 22.78 31.11 9.16
C ASP A 420 21.76 30.05 8.66
N TRP A 421 20.65 29.92 9.38
CA TRP A 421 19.63 28.90 9.14
C TRP A 421 19.00 28.99 7.76
N ASP A 422 18.72 30.21 7.29
CA ASP A 422 18.10 30.46 5.98
C ASP A 422 19.01 30.03 4.82
N ASN A 423 20.31 30.31 4.94
CA ASN A 423 21.33 29.92 3.97
C ASN A 423 21.48 28.37 3.91
N TYR A 424 21.43 27.72 5.07
CA TYR A 424 21.43 26.27 5.16
C TYR A 424 20.18 25.66 4.52
N LEU A 425 18.98 26.21 4.78
CA LEU A 425 17.74 25.79 4.16
C LEU A 425 17.77 25.92 2.63
N GLU A 426 18.33 27.02 2.12
CA GLU A 426 18.47 27.24 0.68
C GLU A 426 19.39 26.21 0.02
N ALA A 427 20.49 25.85 0.67
CA ALA A 427 21.38 24.80 0.20
C ALA A 427 20.71 23.41 0.21
N VAL A 428 19.93 23.09 1.25
CA VAL A 428 19.13 21.84 1.30
C VAL A 428 18.08 21.83 0.18
N LYS A 429 17.43 22.97 -0.10
CA LYS A 429 16.44 23.13 -1.17
C LYS A 429 17.03 22.89 -2.56
N ASN A 430 18.25 23.38 -2.79
CA ASN A 430 18.95 23.19 -4.07
C ASN A 430 19.36 21.72 -4.30
N ARG A 431 19.59 20.95 -3.24
CA ARG A 431 20.02 19.54 -3.32
C ARG A 431 18.83 18.56 -3.37
N LYS A 432 17.82 18.75 -2.50
CA LYS A 432 16.65 17.88 -2.42
C LYS A 432 15.43 18.63 -1.87
N ARG A 433 14.55 19.05 -2.76
CA ARG A 433 13.34 19.86 -2.44
C ARG A 433 12.42 19.20 -1.42
N THR A 434 12.28 17.87 -1.47
CA THR A 434 11.43 17.13 -0.53
C THR A 434 11.95 17.16 0.91
N VAL A 435 13.27 17.09 1.12
CA VAL A 435 13.88 17.18 2.45
C VAL A 435 13.85 18.63 2.95
N ALA A 436 14.05 19.61 2.06
CA ALA A 436 13.94 21.03 2.41
C ALA A 436 12.54 21.38 2.95
N ALA A 437 11.48 20.89 2.31
CA ALA A 437 10.10 21.11 2.77
C ALA A 437 9.87 20.55 4.18
N LEU A 438 10.50 19.43 4.54
CA LEU A 438 10.40 18.85 5.88
C LEU A 438 11.20 19.67 6.91
N VAL A 439 12.40 20.16 6.55
CA VAL A 439 13.28 20.93 7.46
C VAL A 439 12.77 22.35 7.66
N GLN A 440 12.06 22.93 6.69
CA GLN A 440 11.55 24.31 6.72
C GLN A 440 10.60 24.57 7.89
N GLU A 441 9.83 23.55 8.32
CA GLU A 441 8.92 23.62 9.46
C GLU A 441 9.64 23.50 10.83
N GLY A 442 10.93 23.16 10.80
CA GLY A 442 11.76 23.04 11.99
C GLY A 442 12.51 24.34 12.31
N LYS A 443 12.87 24.51 13.58
CA LYS A 443 13.70 25.62 14.06
C LYS A 443 14.97 25.09 14.71
N PRO A 444 16.13 25.75 14.51
CA PRO A 444 17.35 25.38 15.23
C PRO A 444 17.20 25.76 16.71
N VAL A 445 17.23 24.75 17.59
CA VAL A 445 17.02 24.94 19.04
C VAL A 445 18.37 25.00 19.76
N GLU A 446 19.34 24.21 19.32
CA GLU A 446 20.66 24.12 19.94
C GLU A 446 21.72 23.93 18.86
N TYR A 447 22.81 24.69 18.95
CA TYR A 447 23.97 24.57 18.09
C TYR A 447 25.27 24.72 18.91
N GLY A 448 26.11 23.69 18.89
CA GLY A 448 27.38 23.66 19.62
C GLY A 448 27.93 22.24 19.74
N ASP A 449 29.19 22.11 20.13
CA ASP A 449 29.90 20.84 20.41
C ASP A 449 29.74 19.78 19.28
N GLY A 450 29.72 20.21 18.01
CA GLY A 450 29.55 19.31 16.87
C GLY A 450 28.14 18.72 16.73
N LYS A 451 27.13 19.37 17.30
CA LYS A 451 25.72 18.95 17.26
C LYS A 451 24.80 20.12 16.86
N LEU A 452 23.84 19.82 15.97
CA LEU A 452 22.72 20.70 15.63
C LEU A 452 21.42 20.01 15.99
N VAL A 453 20.61 20.62 16.84
CA VAL A 453 19.30 20.14 17.24
C VAL A 453 18.22 20.97 16.55
N ILE A 454 17.38 20.31 15.76
CA ILE A 454 16.25 20.92 15.06
C ILE A 454 14.97 20.55 15.82
N GLY A 455 14.26 21.57 16.33
CA GLY A 455 13.01 21.43 17.05
C GLY A 455 11.80 21.52 16.14
N PHE A 456 10.85 20.62 16.30
CA PHE A 456 9.59 20.59 15.57
C PHE A 456 8.40 20.67 16.52
N PRO A 457 7.32 21.37 16.13
CA PRO A 457 6.06 21.32 16.88
C PRO A 457 5.55 19.89 17.08
N PRO A 458 4.95 19.54 18.24
CA PRO A 458 4.55 18.15 18.56
C PRO A 458 3.56 17.52 17.57
N HIS A 459 2.78 18.33 16.85
CA HIS A 459 1.84 17.86 15.84
C HIS A 459 2.51 17.44 14.52
N LEU A 460 3.78 17.79 14.29
CA LEU A 460 4.56 17.44 13.10
C LEU A 460 5.39 16.14 13.27
N LYS A 461 4.81 15.13 13.88
CA LYS A 461 5.47 13.84 14.12
C LYS A 461 5.98 13.19 12.83
N PHE A 462 5.24 13.30 11.74
CA PHE A 462 5.64 12.81 10.42
C PHE A 462 6.97 13.42 9.93
N HIS A 463 7.21 14.73 10.16
CA HIS A 463 8.45 15.41 9.77
C HIS A 463 9.62 14.89 10.61
N LEU A 464 9.41 14.73 11.91
CA LEU A 464 10.38 14.14 12.84
C LEU A 464 10.82 12.74 12.40
N ASP A 465 9.86 11.84 12.17
CA ASP A 465 10.12 10.43 11.83
C ASP A 465 10.85 10.31 10.47
N ASN A 466 10.52 11.15 9.49
CA ASN A 466 11.19 11.15 8.18
C ASN A 466 12.61 11.72 8.25
N LEU A 467 12.84 12.80 8.99
CA LEU A 467 14.18 13.39 9.12
C LEU A 467 15.10 12.56 10.03
N ALA A 468 14.55 11.77 10.95
CA ALA A 468 15.30 10.84 11.78
C ALA A 468 15.84 9.62 10.99
N GLN A 469 15.34 9.37 9.76
CA GLN A 469 15.84 8.29 8.91
C GLN A 469 17.31 8.50 8.55
N PRO A 470 18.15 7.44 8.59
CA PRO A 470 19.60 7.55 8.37
C PRO A 470 19.97 8.29 7.08
N HIS A 471 19.29 7.96 5.98
CA HIS A 471 19.56 8.56 4.67
C HIS A 471 19.33 10.09 4.61
N ASN A 472 18.25 10.57 5.25
CA ASN A 472 17.95 12.00 5.26
C ASN A 472 18.88 12.75 6.22
N ARG A 473 19.23 12.14 7.35
CA ARG A 473 20.18 12.72 8.32
C ARG A 473 21.59 12.83 7.73
N GLU A 474 22.08 11.79 7.07
CA GLU A 474 23.39 11.82 6.40
C GLU A 474 23.44 12.87 5.29
N LEU A 475 22.35 13.06 4.55
CA LEU A 475 22.25 14.11 3.54
C LEU A 475 22.39 15.51 4.15
N LEU A 476 21.69 15.77 5.26
CA LEU A 476 21.74 17.05 5.95
C LEU A 476 23.13 17.31 6.55
N GLU A 477 23.76 16.30 7.16
CA GLU A 477 25.12 16.38 7.71
C GLU A 477 26.15 16.64 6.61
N LYS A 478 26.02 16.01 5.42
CA LYS A 478 26.90 16.28 4.27
C LYS A 478 26.76 17.70 3.73
N ILE A 479 25.53 18.19 3.58
CA ILE A 479 25.29 19.57 3.11
C ILE A 479 25.89 20.56 4.11
N PHE A 480 25.76 20.31 5.40
CA PHE A 480 26.35 21.14 6.42
C PHE A 480 27.89 21.14 6.35
N GLN A 481 28.49 19.97 6.16
CA GLN A 481 29.93 19.81 6.00
C GLN A 481 30.47 20.54 4.74
N GLU A 482 29.74 20.48 3.64
CA GLU A 482 30.10 21.18 2.39
C GLU A 482 30.05 22.69 2.56
N LEU A 483 29.05 23.24 3.28
CA LEU A 483 28.87 24.68 3.45
C LEU A 483 29.84 25.31 4.48
N TYR A 484 30.02 24.62 5.61
CA TYR A 484 30.70 25.17 6.78
C TYR A 484 32.03 24.51 7.07
N SER A 485 32.48 23.54 6.27
CA SER A 485 33.70 22.75 6.44
C SER A 485 33.82 22.13 7.86
N ALA A 486 32.69 21.93 8.54
CA ALA A 486 32.60 21.40 9.89
C ALA A 486 31.71 20.14 9.89
N SER A 487 32.18 19.09 10.56
CA SER A 487 31.40 17.86 10.77
C SER A 487 30.49 18.02 11.98
N ILE A 488 29.19 17.86 11.79
CA ILE A 488 28.19 17.92 12.86
C ILE A 488 27.29 16.69 12.83
N ARG A 489 26.70 16.38 14.00
CA ARG A 489 25.58 15.45 14.12
C ARG A 489 24.26 16.21 14.18
N ILE A 490 23.31 15.84 13.32
CA ILE A 490 21.99 16.43 13.31
C ILE A 490 21.00 15.52 14.06
N SER A 491 20.25 16.11 14.99
CA SER A 491 19.18 15.43 15.72
C SER A 491 17.90 16.27 15.69
N CYS A 492 16.76 15.59 15.49
CA CYS A 492 15.44 16.21 15.48
C CYS A 492 14.70 15.87 16.76
N VAL A 493 14.08 16.85 17.40
CA VAL A 493 13.35 16.67 18.67
C VAL A 493 11.99 17.38 18.63
N PRO A 494 10.96 16.86 19.33
CA PRO A 494 9.73 17.62 19.53
C PRO A 494 10.02 18.83 20.43
N TRP A 495 9.59 20.02 19.99
CA TRP A 495 9.85 21.27 20.69
C TRP A 495 8.61 22.17 20.68
N SER A 496 8.35 22.84 21.82
CA SER A 496 7.31 23.86 21.97
C SER A 496 7.92 25.13 22.51
N PRO A 497 7.51 26.34 22.04
CA PRO A 497 8.06 27.60 22.51
C PRO A 497 7.89 27.85 24.01
N ASP A 498 6.93 27.19 24.67
CA ASP A 498 6.62 27.33 26.08
C ASP A 498 7.51 26.47 27.02
N ASN A 499 8.40 25.63 26.49
CA ASN A 499 9.23 24.72 27.24
C ASN A 499 10.73 25.01 27.05
N SER A 500 11.17 26.23 27.40
CA SER A 500 12.60 26.52 27.55
C SER A 500 13.10 25.91 28.87
N PRO A 501 14.09 24.99 28.85
CA PRO A 501 14.66 24.49 30.10
C PRO A 501 15.52 25.57 30.75
N ALA A 502 15.02 26.10 31.86
CA ALA A 502 15.84 26.89 32.79
C ALA A 502 16.92 25.98 33.36
N ILE A 503 18.17 26.42 33.22
CA ILE A 503 19.35 25.80 33.82
C ILE A 503 19.14 25.67 35.33
N LYS A 504 19.10 24.44 35.84
CA LYS A 504 19.21 24.16 37.29
C LYS A 504 20.50 23.40 37.56
N ASP A 505 21.29 24.04 38.39
CA ASP A 505 22.48 23.49 39.05
C ASP A 505 22.19 22.17 39.78
N LYS A 506 23.16 21.27 39.71
CA LYS A 506 23.13 19.99 40.45
C LYS A 506 23.41 20.22 41.92
N THR A 507 22.41 19.93 42.75
CA THR A 507 22.68 19.31 44.09
C THR A 507 21.46 18.53 44.57
N LYS A 508 21.69 17.28 44.84
CA LYS A 508 20.98 16.23 45.58
C LYS A 508 19.66 16.56 46.30
N THR A 509 18.58 15.84 46.07
CA THR A 509 18.04 14.85 47.04
C THR A 509 16.91 14.02 46.41
N VAL A 510 16.90 12.73 46.73
CA VAL A 510 15.96 11.70 46.30
C VAL A 510 14.71 11.78 47.15
N THR A 511 13.52 11.96 46.53
CA THR A 511 12.24 11.49 47.05
C THR A 511 11.30 11.23 45.86
N GLY A 512 10.46 10.18 45.97
CA GLY A 512 9.74 9.48 44.90
C GLY A 512 8.61 10.25 44.21
N PRO A 513 7.95 9.64 43.20
CA PRO A 513 7.12 10.32 42.25
C PRO A 513 5.70 10.56 42.77
N GLU A 514 5.29 11.82 42.84
CA GLU A 514 3.88 12.21 42.90
C GLU A 514 3.30 12.26 41.50
N THR A 515 2.25 11.48 41.26
CA THR A 515 1.43 11.49 40.07
C THR A 515 0.56 12.75 40.04
N PRO A 516 0.48 13.51 38.94
CA PRO A 516 -0.44 14.64 38.84
C PRO A 516 -1.88 14.14 38.79
N ASP A 517 -2.71 14.69 39.67
CA ASP A 517 -4.14 14.40 39.81
C ASP A 517 -4.92 14.81 38.55
N LEU A 518 -5.30 13.83 37.77
CA LEU A 518 -6.13 13.96 36.54
C LEU A 518 -7.51 14.57 36.84
N LEU A 519 -7.99 14.48 38.08
CA LEU A 519 -9.27 15.07 38.54
C LEU A 519 -9.21 16.58 38.57
N SER A 520 -8.09 17.15 39.00
CA SER A 520 -7.93 18.63 39.08
C SER A 520 -7.86 19.26 37.67
N GLN A 521 -7.30 18.56 36.68
CA GLN A 521 -7.28 19.02 35.29
C GLN A 521 -8.67 18.96 34.64
N ALA A 522 -9.46 17.92 34.92
CA ALA A 522 -10.81 17.80 34.40
C ALA A 522 -11.76 18.87 34.95
N VAL A 523 -11.66 19.23 36.24
CA VAL A 523 -12.47 20.29 36.85
C VAL A 523 -12.16 21.66 36.24
N THR A 524 -10.90 21.93 35.90
CA THR A 524 -10.48 23.20 35.27
C THR A 524 -10.96 23.34 33.82
N LEU A 525 -11.06 22.22 33.09
CA LEU A 525 -11.47 22.19 31.67
C LEU A 525 -12.98 22.17 31.46
N PHE A 526 -13.77 21.56 32.38
CA PHE A 526 -15.18 21.29 32.16
C PHE A 526 -16.12 21.99 33.15
N GLY A 527 -15.61 22.70 34.16
CA GLY A 527 -16.36 23.53 35.05
C GLY A 527 -17.51 22.81 35.77
N GLY A 528 -17.22 21.86 36.67
CA GLY A 528 -18.24 21.14 37.45
C GLY A 528 -17.65 20.55 38.72
N GLU A 529 -18.48 20.39 39.77
CA GLU A 529 -18.07 19.73 41.00
C GLU A 529 -18.12 18.19 40.85
N PRO A 530 -17.08 17.44 41.27
CA PRO A 530 -17.05 15.99 41.20
C PRO A 530 -18.03 15.36 42.20
N LYS A 531 -19.00 14.57 41.71
CA LYS A 531 -19.88 13.76 42.55
C LYS A 531 -19.33 12.34 42.70
N PRO A 532 -19.30 11.77 43.91
CA PRO A 532 -18.84 10.41 44.13
C PRO A 532 -19.82 9.39 43.51
N ILE A 533 -19.29 8.45 42.70
CA ILE A 533 -20.07 7.33 42.17
C ILE A 533 -20.22 6.30 43.31
N MET A 534 -21.46 6.05 43.77
CA MET A 534 -21.75 4.93 44.66
C MET A 534 -21.55 3.61 43.90
N LYS A 535 -20.72 2.73 44.42
CA LYS A 535 -20.60 1.34 43.96
C LYS A 535 -21.87 0.60 44.40
N GLU A 536 -22.66 0.11 43.46
CA GLU A 536 -23.69 -0.88 43.71
C GLU A 536 -23.03 -2.23 44.03
N GLU A 537 -23.40 -2.81 45.19
CA GLU A 537 -23.03 -4.16 45.55
C GLU A 537 -23.78 -5.19 44.69
N PRO A 538 -23.19 -6.31 44.30
CA PRO A 538 -23.88 -7.34 43.52
C PRO A 538 -24.88 -8.07 44.41
N LYS A 539 -26.17 -8.01 44.08
CA LYS A 539 -27.20 -8.89 44.66
C LYS A 539 -27.02 -10.31 44.14
N ASN A 540 -26.68 -11.21 45.06
CA ASN A 540 -26.84 -12.65 44.91
C ASN A 540 -28.33 -12.98 44.73
N GLN A 541 -28.70 -13.56 43.59
CA GLN A 541 -29.64 -14.68 43.49
C GLN A 541 -29.43 -15.38 42.15
#